data_33d3435e0f0ad4bffc03ec2d2865bb70
#
_entry.id   33d3435e0f0ad4bffc03ec2d2865bb70
#
_cell.length_a   1.000
_cell.length_b   1.000
_cell.length_c   1.000
_cell.angle_alpha   90.00
_cell.angle_beta   90.00
_cell.angle_gamma   90.00
#
_symmetry.space_group_name_H-M   'P 1'
#
loop_
_entity.id
_entity.type
_entity.pdbx_description
1 polymer ?
#
loop_
_entity_poly.entity_id
_entity_poly.type
_entity_poly.pdbx_seq_one_letter_code
_entity_poly.pdbx_strand_id
1 'polypeptide(L)'
;ANTVVARRSFGSDAALVAEMTDLQRKAMEQEGIIGALKHFPGHGATSEDSHQGFAYIQKTEEELVNNEWIPFKKGIEEGAKMIMVGHIVCSEITGTEDPSSLSYYMVTEILRQKMGFQGLVVTDALNMGAIANYYTSAQAAVKAVQAGVDLLLMPSDFSGAYQGVLNAVYNGEISEERLNESLYRILQVKNERRVHGKY
;
A
#
# COMPACT_ATOMS: atom_id res chain seq x y z
N ALA A 1 12.08 -19.48 5.51
CA ALA A 1 10.70 -18.98 5.74
C ALA A 1 10.81 -17.54 6.20
N ASN A 2 10.04 -16.64 5.61
CA ASN A 2 10.01 -15.23 5.99
C ASN A 2 9.51 -15.07 7.44
N THR A 3 10.38 -14.58 8.32
CA THR A 3 10.09 -14.48 9.76
C THR A 3 9.11 -13.33 10.07
N VAL A 4 9.00 -12.32 9.21
CA VAL A 4 8.16 -11.14 9.39
C VAL A 4 6.67 -11.48 9.31
N VAL A 5 6.27 -12.34 8.38
CA VAL A 5 4.86 -12.71 8.17
C VAL A 5 4.48 -14.08 8.74
N ALA A 6 5.45 -14.92 9.12
CA ALA A 6 5.28 -16.35 9.40
C ALA A 6 4.09 -16.72 10.30
N ARG A 7 3.85 -16.00 11.39
CA ARG A 7 2.73 -16.25 12.32
C ARG A 7 1.43 -15.51 11.95
N ARG A 8 1.47 -14.69 10.89
CA ARG A 8 0.35 -13.84 10.42
C ARG A 8 -0.10 -14.20 9.01
N SER A 9 0.49 -15.28 8.44
CA SER A 9 0.15 -15.78 7.11
C SER A 9 -0.82 -16.95 7.22
N PHE A 10 -1.75 -17.06 6.28
CA PHE A 10 -2.62 -18.22 6.12
C PHE A 10 -1.92 -19.41 5.45
N GLY A 11 -0.67 -19.28 5.05
CA GLY A 11 0.11 -20.35 4.43
C GLY A 11 0.95 -19.88 3.25
N SER A 12 1.44 -20.85 2.47
CA SER A 12 2.27 -20.65 1.28
C SER A 12 1.51 -20.88 -0.05
N ASP A 13 0.31 -21.43 0.02
CA ASP A 13 -0.55 -21.62 -1.16
C ASP A 13 -1.31 -20.34 -1.45
N ALA A 14 -1.06 -19.74 -2.61
CA ALA A 14 -1.62 -18.43 -2.97
C ALA A 14 -3.15 -18.45 -3.11
N ALA A 15 -3.73 -19.58 -3.57
CA ALA A 15 -5.18 -19.71 -3.71
C ALA A 15 -5.85 -19.81 -2.35
N LEU A 16 -5.29 -20.60 -1.42
CA LEU A 16 -5.76 -20.68 -0.04
C LEU A 16 -5.65 -19.32 0.66
N VAL A 17 -4.52 -18.62 0.51
CA VAL A 17 -4.33 -17.29 1.09
C VAL A 17 -5.35 -16.31 0.54
N ALA A 18 -5.64 -16.35 -0.76
CA ALA A 18 -6.65 -15.51 -1.40
C ALA A 18 -8.05 -15.74 -0.81
N GLU A 19 -8.44 -17.01 -0.66
CA GLU A 19 -9.75 -17.37 -0.09
C GLU A 19 -9.87 -16.93 1.38
N MET A 20 -8.91 -17.30 2.20
CA MET A 20 -8.92 -17.00 3.64
C MET A 20 -8.88 -15.50 3.93
N THR A 21 -8.08 -14.76 3.16
CA THR A 21 -7.96 -13.30 3.30
C THR A 21 -9.28 -12.63 2.92
N ASP A 22 -9.94 -13.07 1.85
CA ASP A 22 -11.22 -12.52 1.41
C ASP A 22 -12.35 -12.84 2.40
N LEU A 23 -12.42 -14.07 2.91
CA LEU A 23 -13.38 -14.46 3.94
C LEU A 23 -13.22 -13.62 5.21
N GLN A 24 -11.97 -13.45 5.70
CA GLN A 24 -11.71 -12.60 6.86
C GLN A 24 -12.10 -11.15 6.62
N ARG A 25 -11.76 -10.59 5.45
CA ARG A 25 -12.12 -9.22 5.08
C ARG A 25 -13.64 -9.04 5.08
N LYS A 26 -14.38 -9.93 4.43
CA LYS A 26 -15.85 -9.89 4.37
C LYS A 26 -16.48 -9.99 5.77
N ALA A 27 -15.96 -10.86 6.63
CA ALA A 27 -16.45 -10.96 8.02
C ALA A 27 -16.20 -9.67 8.81
N MET A 28 -15.05 -9.03 8.65
CA MET A 28 -14.76 -7.73 9.27
C MET A 28 -15.69 -6.63 8.75
N GLU A 29 -15.97 -6.60 7.46
CA GLU A 29 -16.86 -5.61 6.83
C GLU A 29 -18.32 -5.78 7.28
N GLN A 30 -18.79 -7.00 7.53
CA GLN A 30 -20.11 -7.25 8.12
C GLN A 30 -20.26 -6.62 9.51
N GLU A 31 -19.16 -6.55 10.26
CA GLU A 31 -19.10 -5.88 11.57
C GLU A 31 -18.74 -4.37 11.46
N GLY A 32 -18.75 -3.81 10.26
CA GLY A 32 -18.46 -2.39 10.02
C GLY A 32 -16.97 -2.03 10.10
N ILE A 33 -16.06 -2.99 10.03
CA ILE A 33 -14.60 -2.77 10.06
C ILE A 33 -14.04 -2.92 8.65
N ILE A 34 -13.34 -1.89 8.15
CA ILE A 34 -12.66 -1.97 6.86
C ILE A 34 -11.32 -2.67 7.06
N GLY A 35 -11.18 -3.85 6.46
CA GLY A 35 -9.91 -4.58 6.41
C GLY A 35 -8.97 -4.00 5.34
N ALA A 36 -7.66 -3.98 5.63
CA ALA A 36 -6.63 -3.66 4.64
C ALA A 36 -5.89 -4.94 4.22
N LEU A 37 -5.87 -5.22 2.91
CA LEU A 37 -5.01 -6.27 2.37
C LEU A 37 -3.56 -5.83 2.45
N LYS A 38 -2.66 -6.69 2.97
CA LYS A 38 -1.27 -6.28 3.20
C LYS A 38 -0.28 -7.44 3.16
N HIS A 39 0.94 -7.13 2.81
CA HIS A 39 1.52 -5.85 2.36
C HIS A 39 1.82 -5.98 0.87
N PHE A 40 1.20 -5.15 0.05
CA PHE A 40 1.50 -5.13 -1.38
C PHE A 40 2.95 -4.65 -1.59
N PRO A 41 3.73 -5.22 -2.51
CA PRO A 41 3.36 -6.21 -3.53
C PRO A 41 3.49 -7.69 -3.11
N GLY A 42 3.76 -8.02 -1.84
CA GLY A 42 3.84 -9.39 -1.37
C GLY A 42 5.02 -9.63 -0.43
N HIS A 43 4.90 -9.20 0.84
CA HIS A 43 5.99 -9.28 1.83
C HIS A 43 6.52 -10.71 2.08
N GLY A 44 5.72 -11.73 1.80
CA GLY A 44 6.14 -13.13 1.93
C GLY A 44 7.28 -13.54 0.99
N ALA A 45 7.44 -12.83 -0.13
CA ALA A 45 8.48 -13.08 -1.14
C ALA A 45 9.79 -12.33 -0.86
N THR A 46 9.88 -11.52 0.20
CA THR A 46 11.09 -10.74 0.47
C THR A 46 12.25 -11.62 0.89
N SER A 47 13.42 -11.35 0.33
CA SER A 47 14.69 -11.85 0.85
C SER A 47 15.11 -11.02 2.07
N GLU A 48 15.72 -11.68 3.08
CA GLU A 48 16.29 -11.01 4.26
C GLU A 48 17.64 -10.35 3.97
N ASP A 49 17.74 -9.52 2.94
CA ASP A 49 18.94 -8.70 2.80
C ASP A 49 18.72 -7.36 3.53
N SER A 50 18.89 -7.41 4.85
CA SER A 50 18.67 -6.30 5.76
C SER A 50 19.85 -5.32 5.86
N HIS A 51 20.88 -5.45 5.03
CA HIS A 51 22.08 -4.60 5.14
C HIS A 51 21.80 -3.11 4.92
N GLN A 52 20.64 -2.75 4.35
CA GLN A 52 20.24 -1.36 4.14
C GLN A 52 18.88 -0.99 4.73
N GLY A 53 18.22 -1.87 5.48
CA GLY A 53 16.92 -1.59 6.12
C GLY A 53 15.70 -1.77 5.21
N PHE A 54 15.87 -2.01 3.91
CA PHE A 54 14.80 -2.38 2.98
C PHE A 54 14.63 -3.89 2.90
N ALA A 55 13.39 -4.32 2.65
CA ALA A 55 13.09 -5.66 2.19
C ALA A 55 13.06 -5.67 0.66
N TYR A 56 13.67 -6.68 0.03
CA TYR A 56 13.79 -6.78 -1.43
C TYR A 56 12.97 -7.94 -1.97
N ILE A 57 12.34 -7.73 -3.11
CA ILE A 57 11.77 -8.79 -3.95
C ILE A 57 12.58 -8.85 -5.24
N GLN A 58 13.25 -9.99 -5.44
CA GLN A 58 14.04 -10.30 -6.64
C GLN A 58 13.24 -11.23 -7.56
N LYS A 59 12.05 -10.77 -7.95
CA LYS A 59 11.15 -11.48 -8.85
C LYS A 59 10.71 -10.58 -9.99
N THR A 60 10.46 -11.19 -11.14
CA THR A 60 9.83 -10.51 -12.28
C THR A 60 8.36 -10.22 -11.99
N GLU A 61 7.77 -9.30 -12.77
CA GLU A 61 6.33 -9.02 -12.71
C GLU A 61 5.50 -10.29 -12.96
N GLU A 62 5.91 -11.13 -13.94
CA GLU A 62 5.22 -12.37 -14.26
C GLU A 62 5.19 -13.35 -13.08
N GLU A 63 6.30 -13.50 -12.37
CA GLU A 63 6.37 -14.34 -11.18
C GLU A 63 5.43 -13.85 -10.06
N LEU A 64 5.34 -12.53 -9.85
CA LEU A 64 4.44 -11.95 -8.84
C LEU A 64 2.97 -12.11 -9.25
N VAL A 65 2.64 -11.92 -10.52
CA VAL A 65 1.28 -12.14 -11.07
C VAL A 65 0.81 -13.56 -10.84
N ASN A 66 1.72 -14.54 -10.99
CA ASN A 66 1.40 -15.96 -10.87
C ASN A 66 1.41 -16.48 -9.42
N ASN A 67 1.78 -15.66 -8.44
CA ASN A 67 1.82 -16.08 -7.04
C ASN A 67 1.39 -14.97 -6.07
N GLU A 68 2.26 -14.01 -5.74
CA GLU A 68 2.05 -13.03 -4.67
C GLU A 68 0.85 -12.11 -4.93
N TRP A 69 0.53 -11.83 -6.19
CA TRP A 69 -0.58 -10.93 -6.54
C TRP A 69 -1.93 -11.65 -6.63
N ILE A 70 -2.00 -12.96 -6.59
CA ILE A 70 -3.27 -13.73 -6.60
C ILE A 70 -4.20 -13.29 -5.47
N PRO A 71 -3.76 -13.19 -4.18
CA PRO A 71 -4.63 -12.73 -3.10
C PRO A 71 -5.10 -11.28 -3.27
N PHE A 72 -4.26 -10.39 -3.78
CA PHE A 72 -4.63 -9.00 -4.02
C PHE A 72 -5.65 -8.89 -5.17
N LYS A 73 -5.42 -9.60 -6.29
CA LYS A 73 -6.37 -9.65 -7.41
C LYS A 73 -7.74 -10.13 -6.95
N LYS A 74 -7.77 -11.25 -6.22
CA LYS A 74 -9.02 -11.79 -5.66
C LYS A 74 -9.72 -10.76 -4.77
N GLY A 75 -8.99 -10.12 -3.86
CA GLY A 75 -9.57 -9.09 -3.00
C GLY A 75 -10.10 -7.88 -3.78
N ILE A 76 -9.40 -7.43 -4.83
CA ILE A 76 -9.85 -6.33 -5.71
C ILE A 76 -11.16 -6.72 -6.43
N GLU A 77 -11.20 -7.89 -7.03
CA GLU A 77 -12.38 -8.43 -7.72
C GLU A 77 -13.59 -8.56 -6.78
N GLU A 78 -13.35 -8.89 -5.51
CA GLU A 78 -14.36 -9.01 -4.46
C GLU A 78 -14.65 -7.69 -3.71
N GLY A 79 -14.15 -6.56 -4.20
CA GLY A 79 -14.47 -5.23 -3.71
C GLY A 79 -13.72 -4.79 -2.45
N ALA A 80 -12.48 -5.22 -2.26
CA ALA A 80 -11.61 -4.72 -1.18
C ALA A 80 -11.54 -3.20 -1.19
N LYS A 81 -11.72 -2.58 -0.02
CA LYS A 81 -11.77 -1.13 0.13
C LYS A 81 -10.43 -0.49 0.45
N MET A 82 -9.46 -1.26 0.91
CA MET A 82 -8.14 -0.74 1.31
C MET A 82 -7.03 -1.75 1.03
N ILE A 83 -5.91 -1.25 0.51
CA ILE A 83 -4.67 -2.00 0.34
C ILE A 83 -3.53 -1.21 0.98
N MET A 84 -2.73 -1.88 1.82
CA MET A 84 -1.51 -1.33 2.39
C MET A 84 -0.32 -1.71 1.54
N VAL A 85 0.46 -0.70 1.15
CA VAL A 85 1.70 -0.89 0.39
C VAL A 85 2.90 -0.87 1.33
N GLY A 86 3.69 -1.93 1.31
CA GLY A 86 4.88 -2.08 2.14
C GLY A 86 6.09 -1.31 1.62
N HIS A 87 7.09 -1.14 2.49
CA HIS A 87 8.38 -0.53 2.14
C HIS A 87 9.32 -1.58 1.52
N ILE A 88 8.91 -2.13 0.39
CA ILE A 88 9.57 -3.24 -0.31
C ILE A 88 10.12 -2.73 -1.63
N VAL A 89 11.39 -2.95 -1.87
CA VAL A 89 12.07 -2.61 -3.13
C VAL A 89 11.88 -3.75 -4.13
N CYS A 90 11.46 -3.40 -5.34
CA CYS A 90 11.23 -4.31 -6.47
C CYS A 90 12.02 -3.82 -7.70
N SER A 91 13.33 -3.70 -7.57
CA SER A 91 14.20 -3.10 -8.61
C SER A 91 14.14 -3.82 -9.95
N GLU A 92 13.94 -5.13 -9.96
CA GLU A 92 13.74 -5.93 -11.19
C GLU A 92 12.51 -5.50 -12.00
N ILE A 93 11.51 -4.89 -11.33
CA ILE A 93 10.26 -4.45 -11.94
C ILE A 93 10.28 -2.95 -12.21
N THR A 94 10.75 -2.17 -11.23
CA THR A 94 10.68 -0.70 -11.26
C THR A 94 11.90 -0.06 -11.91
N GLY A 95 13.03 -0.77 -11.98
CA GLY A 95 14.32 -0.23 -12.38
C GLY A 95 14.91 0.79 -11.39
N THR A 96 14.33 0.93 -10.18
CA THR A 96 14.76 1.87 -9.14
C THR A 96 14.83 1.20 -7.77
N GLU A 97 15.53 1.83 -6.83
CA GLU A 97 15.61 1.40 -5.43
C GLU A 97 14.55 2.09 -4.54
N ASP A 98 13.59 2.79 -5.13
CA ASP A 98 12.48 3.37 -4.36
C ASP A 98 11.60 2.25 -3.80
N PRO A 99 11.24 2.29 -2.50
CA PRO A 99 10.32 1.32 -1.93
C PRO A 99 8.93 1.46 -2.56
N SER A 100 8.22 0.35 -2.70
CA SER A 100 6.91 0.28 -3.38
C SER A 100 5.90 1.31 -2.88
N SER A 101 5.91 1.63 -1.58
CA SER A 101 5.06 2.66 -0.99
C SER A 101 5.33 4.09 -1.46
N LEU A 102 6.51 4.34 -2.06
CA LEU A 102 6.93 5.63 -2.61
C LEU A 102 7.11 5.58 -4.15
N SER A 103 6.77 4.47 -4.79
CA SER A 103 6.96 4.22 -6.21
C SER A 103 5.68 4.47 -7.00
N TYR A 104 5.69 5.45 -7.90
CA TYR A 104 4.58 5.71 -8.84
C TYR A 104 4.27 4.47 -9.69
N TYR A 105 5.31 3.78 -10.15
CA TYR A 105 5.14 2.57 -10.95
C TYR A 105 4.34 1.49 -10.19
N MET A 106 4.72 1.21 -8.93
CA MET A 106 4.06 0.17 -8.13
C MET A 106 2.64 0.55 -7.71
N VAL A 107 2.44 1.81 -7.28
CA VAL A 107 1.12 2.24 -6.77
C VAL A 107 0.19 2.61 -7.91
N THR A 108 0.63 3.44 -8.84
CA THR A 108 -0.26 3.96 -9.89
C THR A 108 -0.32 3.01 -11.09
N GLU A 109 0.82 2.64 -11.68
CA GLU A 109 0.77 1.84 -12.91
C GLU A 109 0.37 0.40 -12.64
N ILE A 110 0.94 -0.25 -11.61
CA ILE A 110 0.60 -1.64 -11.30
C ILE A 110 -0.72 -1.73 -10.54
N LEU A 111 -0.79 -1.20 -9.31
CA LEU A 111 -1.92 -1.47 -8.44
C LEU A 111 -3.22 -0.81 -8.95
N ARG A 112 -3.16 0.47 -9.37
CA ARG A 112 -4.37 1.16 -9.84
C ARG A 112 -4.72 0.84 -11.29
N GLN A 113 -3.76 0.93 -12.22
CA GLN A 113 -4.07 0.81 -13.65
C GLN A 113 -4.12 -0.66 -14.09
N LYS A 114 -3.06 -1.45 -13.88
CA LYS A 114 -3.03 -2.84 -14.34
C LYS A 114 -3.94 -3.77 -13.53
N MET A 115 -3.97 -3.63 -12.19
CA MET A 115 -4.82 -4.46 -11.33
C MET A 115 -6.22 -3.88 -11.11
N GLY A 116 -6.48 -2.63 -11.50
CA GLY A 116 -7.80 -2.00 -11.46
C GLY A 116 -8.27 -1.57 -10.07
N PHE A 117 -7.38 -1.41 -9.08
CA PHE A 117 -7.77 -1.05 -7.72
C PHE A 117 -8.25 0.40 -7.62
N GLN A 118 -9.50 0.60 -7.21
CA GLN A 118 -10.13 1.91 -7.06
C GLN A 118 -10.31 2.35 -5.59
N GLY A 119 -9.98 1.48 -4.63
CA GLY A 119 -10.11 1.77 -3.20
C GLY A 119 -8.97 2.62 -2.64
N LEU A 120 -8.90 2.70 -1.32
CA LEU A 120 -7.87 3.45 -0.59
C LEU A 120 -6.53 2.72 -0.61
N VAL A 121 -5.49 3.43 -0.97
CA VAL A 121 -4.10 2.98 -0.80
C VAL A 121 -3.52 3.68 0.42
N VAL A 122 -2.98 2.89 1.36
CA VAL A 122 -2.30 3.37 2.56
C VAL A 122 -0.85 2.90 2.55
N THR A 123 0.09 3.75 3.00
CA THR A 123 1.47 3.30 3.23
C THR A 123 1.54 2.36 4.44
N ASP A 124 2.55 1.52 4.51
CA ASP A 124 3.01 1.04 5.82
C ASP A 124 3.56 2.21 6.65
N ALA A 125 3.91 1.98 7.91
CA ALA A 125 4.29 3.04 8.84
C ALA A 125 5.57 3.77 8.37
N LEU A 126 5.46 5.07 8.07
CA LEU A 126 6.56 5.88 7.54
C LEU A 126 7.68 6.15 8.56
N ASN A 127 7.46 5.84 9.85
CA ASN A 127 8.50 5.91 10.89
C ASN A 127 9.37 4.63 10.95
N MET A 128 9.10 3.62 10.13
CA MET A 128 9.97 2.43 10.03
C MET A 128 11.33 2.80 9.46
N GLY A 129 12.38 2.12 9.93
CA GLY A 129 13.77 2.36 9.51
C GLY A 129 13.99 2.33 8.00
N ALA A 130 13.26 1.49 7.29
CA ALA A 130 13.24 1.45 5.82
C ALA A 130 12.90 2.81 5.15
N ILE A 131 12.19 3.69 5.83
CA ILE A 131 11.90 5.04 5.35
C ILE A 131 12.67 6.10 6.15
N ALA A 132 12.56 6.07 7.49
CA ALA A 132 13.06 7.13 8.35
C ALA A 132 14.59 7.31 8.31
N ASN A 133 15.35 6.28 7.89
CA ASN A 133 16.80 6.36 7.73
C ASN A 133 17.23 7.04 6.42
N TYR A 134 16.33 7.13 5.42
CA TYR A 134 16.68 7.60 4.06
C TYR A 134 15.92 8.85 3.63
N TYR A 135 14.76 9.10 4.23
CA TYR A 135 13.88 10.21 3.86
C TYR A 135 13.49 11.00 5.11
N THR A 136 13.44 12.31 4.98
CA THR A 136 12.71 13.14 5.95
C THR A 136 11.21 12.84 5.86
N SER A 137 10.45 13.13 6.91
CA SER A 137 8.99 12.94 6.88
C SER A 137 8.32 13.73 5.76
N ALA A 138 8.83 14.93 5.43
CA ALA A 138 8.37 15.73 4.31
C ALA A 138 8.62 15.03 2.95
N GLN A 139 9.84 14.55 2.73
CA GLN A 139 10.19 13.85 1.48
C GLN A 139 9.37 12.57 1.28
N ALA A 140 9.25 11.75 2.34
CA ALA A 140 8.47 10.52 2.28
C ALA A 140 6.99 10.81 1.98
N ALA A 141 6.41 11.82 2.63
CA ALA A 141 5.03 12.21 2.42
C ALA A 141 4.77 12.70 0.99
N VAL A 142 5.63 13.59 0.47
CA VAL A 142 5.51 14.09 -0.90
C VAL A 142 5.61 12.96 -1.92
N LYS A 143 6.65 12.10 -1.81
CA LYS A 143 6.83 10.95 -2.70
C LYS A 143 5.64 9.98 -2.64
N ALA A 144 5.10 9.67 -1.45
CA ALA A 144 3.94 8.79 -1.31
C ALA A 144 2.69 9.37 -2.00
N VAL A 145 2.41 10.67 -1.83
CA VAL A 145 1.29 11.32 -2.52
C VAL A 145 1.50 11.32 -4.03
N GLN A 146 2.69 11.65 -4.51
CA GLN A 146 3.03 11.59 -5.94
C GLN A 146 2.92 10.17 -6.50
N ALA A 147 3.27 9.15 -5.71
CA ALA A 147 3.12 7.75 -6.09
C ALA A 147 1.66 7.30 -6.28
N GLY A 148 0.67 8.02 -5.71
CA GLY A 148 -0.74 7.65 -5.83
C GLY A 148 -1.37 7.13 -4.53
N VAL A 149 -0.66 7.24 -3.40
CA VAL A 149 -1.15 6.86 -2.06
C VAL A 149 -2.16 7.88 -1.55
N ASP A 150 -3.21 7.42 -0.85
CA ASP A 150 -4.27 8.26 -0.29
C ASP A 150 -4.09 8.54 1.21
N LEU A 151 -3.52 7.59 1.95
CA LEU A 151 -3.34 7.69 3.40
C LEU A 151 -1.87 7.42 3.78
N LEU A 152 -1.28 8.34 4.51
CA LEU A 152 0.08 8.26 5.00
C LEU A 152 0.07 7.86 6.47
N LEU A 153 0.62 6.69 6.78
CA LEU A 153 0.57 6.13 8.13
C LEU A 153 1.81 6.51 8.92
N MET A 154 1.61 7.09 10.11
CA MET A 154 2.63 7.28 11.15
C MET A 154 3.96 7.92 10.66
N PRO A 155 3.97 9.10 10.03
CA PRO A 155 5.23 9.80 9.80
C PRO A 155 5.90 10.14 11.14
N SER A 156 7.24 10.08 11.21
CA SER A 156 8.00 10.39 12.44
C SER A 156 7.78 11.84 12.89
N ASP A 157 7.64 12.76 11.94
CA ASP A 157 7.28 14.16 12.14
C ASP A 157 6.03 14.48 11.32
N PHE A 158 4.88 14.51 11.99
CA PHE A 158 3.60 14.82 11.35
C PHE A 158 3.57 16.24 10.77
N SER A 159 4.08 17.23 11.52
CA SER A 159 4.08 18.61 11.07
C SER A 159 4.94 18.82 9.85
N GLY A 160 6.15 18.21 9.82
CA GLY A 160 7.02 18.23 8.67
C GLY A 160 6.41 17.54 7.44
N ALA A 161 5.76 16.38 7.63
CA ALA A 161 5.07 15.67 6.56
C ALA A 161 3.93 16.51 5.98
N TYR A 162 3.08 17.08 6.82
CA TYR A 162 1.97 17.96 6.41
C TYR A 162 2.47 19.18 5.64
N GLN A 163 3.46 19.90 6.22
CA GLN A 163 4.01 21.10 5.58
C GLN A 163 4.72 20.77 4.25
N GLY A 164 5.38 19.61 4.18
CA GLY A 164 6.01 19.14 2.94
C GLY A 164 5.01 18.98 1.81
N VAL A 165 3.89 18.27 2.06
CA VAL A 165 2.82 18.10 1.06
C VAL A 165 2.18 19.44 0.69
N LEU A 166 1.89 20.29 1.69
CA LEU A 166 1.30 21.61 1.43
C LEU A 166 2.19 22.48 0.54
N ASN A 167 3.50 22.52 0.82
CA ASN A 167 4.45 23.26 0.01
C ASN A 167 4.55 22.68 -1.41
N ALA A 168 4.55 21.35 -1.55
CA ALA A 168 4.59 20.68 -2.85
C ALA A 168 3.37 21.03 -3.72
N VAL A 169 2.19 21.22 -3.10
CA VAL A 169 1.00 21.70 -3.80
C VAL A 169 1.17 23.16 -4.21
N TYR A 170 1.60 24.05 -3.33
CA TYR A 170 1.82 25.46 -3.65
C TYR A 170 2.85 25.68 -4.76
N ASN A 171 3.87 24.82 -4.82
CA ASN A 171 4.91 24.86 -5.85
C ASN A 171 4.53 24.15 -7.15
N GLY A 172 3.35 23.51 -7.22
CA GLY A 172 2.89 22.77 -8.40
C GLY A 172 3.57 21.40 -8.59
N GLU A 173 4.29 20.88 -7.59
CA GLU A 173 4.89 19.55 -7.60
C GLU A 173 3.83 18.44 -7.42
N ILE A 174 2.75 18.76 -6.72
CA ILE A 174 1.54 17.94 -6.57
C ILE A 174 0.36 18.78 -7.05
N SER A 175 -0.41 18.26 -8.01
CA SER A 175 -1.59 18.98 -8.47
C SER A 175 -2.76 18.88 -7.49
N GLU A 176 -3.66 19.88 -7.52
CA GLU A 176 -4.89 19.82 -6.73
C GLU A 176 -5.78 18.66 -7.14
N GLU A 177 -5.80 18.30 -8.43
CA GLU A 177 -6.54 17.13 -8.94
C GLU A 177 -6.06 15.86 -8.24
N ARG A 178 -4.74 15.69 -8.07
CA ARG A 178 -4.17 14.51 -7.37
C ARG A 178 -4.66 14.42 -5.92
N LEU A 179 -4.74 15.56 -5.20
CA LEU A 179 -5.29 15.59 -3.85
C LEU A 179 -6.79 15.31 -3.85
N ASN A 180 -7.53 15.88 -4.79
CA ASN A 180 -8.97 15.69 -4.92
C ASN A 180 -9.33 14.23 -5.21
N GLU A 181 -8.53 13.50 -5.98
CA GLU A 181 -8.69 12.06 -6.16
C GLU A 181 -8.64 11.30 -4.84
N SER A 182 -7.64 11.58 -3.99
CA SER A 182 -7.54 10.95 -2.67
C SER A 182 -8.70 11.34 -1.77
N LEU A 183 -9.06 12.62 -1.74
CA LEU A 183 -10.19 13.11 -0.95
C LEU A 183 -11.49 12.41 -1.37
N TYR A 184 -11.73 12.29 -2.67
CA TYR A 184 -12.91 11.60 -3.21
C TYR A 184 -12.99 10.15 -2.70
N ARG A 185 -11.90 9.37 -2.84
CA ARG A 185 -11.85 7.97 -2.37
C ARG A 185 -12.07 7.87 -0.85
N ILE A 186 -11.46 8.77 -0.07
CA ILE A 186 -11.64 8.82 1.40
C ILE A 186 -13.10 9.10 1.76
N LEU A 187 -13.72 10.09 1.11
CA LEU A 187 -15.12 10.45 1.37
C LEU A 187 -16.08 9.36 0.92
N GLN A 188 -15.82 8.72 -0.20
CA GLN A 188 -16.62 7.59 -0.69
C GLN A 188 -16.66 6.46 0.35
N VAL A 189 -15.50 6.01 0.82
CA VAL A 189 -15.41 4.95 1.83
C VAL A 189 -16.05 5.36 3.16
N LYS A 190 -15.90 6.62 3.59
CA LYS A 190 -16.57 7.13 4.80
C LYS A 190 -18.08 7.18 4.65
N ASN A 191 -18.60 7.58 3.48
CA ASN A 191 -20.05 7.67 3.25
C ASN A 191 -20.69 6.28 3.17
N GLU A 192 -20.06 5.30 2.53
CA GLU A 192 -20.54 3.93 2.51
C GLU A 192 -20.73 3.36 3.93
N ARG A 193 -19.82 3.68 4.87
CA ARG A 193 -19.97 3.30 6.28
C ARG A 193 -21.15 3.95 6.97
N ARG A 194 -21.47 5.23 6.67
CA ARG A 194 -22.61 5.94 7.26
C ARG A 194 -23.96 5.35 6.82
N VAL A 195 -24.04 4.85 5.58
CA VAL A 195 -25.26 4.27 5.03
C VAL A 195 -25.53 2.87 5.60
N HIS A 196 -24.49 2.12 5.96
CA HIS A 196 -24.60 0.76 6.50
C HIS A 196 -24.36 0.67 8.02
N GLY A 197 -23.96 1.76 8.66
CA GLY A 197 -23.72 1.81 10.11
C GLY A 197 -24.99 2.09 10.89
N LYS A 198 -25.36 1.17 11.76
CA LYS A 198 -26.30 1.43 12.86
C LYS A 198 -25.57 2.25 13.92
N TYR A 199 -25.42 3.56 13.71
CA TYR A 199 -25.11 4.52 14.80
C TYR A 199 -25.69 5.89 14.43
#